data_7f93618af9e39c7529f6f6bd75d3bdb8
#
_entry.id   7f93618af9e39c7529f6f6bd75d3bdb8
#
_cell.length_a   1.000
_cell.length_b   1.000
_cell.length_c   1.000
_cell.angle_alpha   90.00
_cell.angle_beta   90.00
_cell.angle_gamma   90.00
#
_symmetry.space_group_name_H-M   'P 1'
#
loop_
_entity.id
_entity.type
_entity.pdbx_description
1 polymer ?
#
loop_
_entity_poly.entity_id
_entity_poly.type
_entity_poly.pdbx_seq_one_letter_code
_entity_poly.pdbx_strand_id
1 'polypeptide(L)'
;MVNGGRRQIGSTMKPFLYSLAMIEGISPCDQMLHVQQQLMDENGRLWVPRNASAKRIGEMVTIKWGLQNSDNWVTAYLMSQLSPYTFVRLLHSFGLKNHIDPVISVCLGTPDVSVGEMVGAYTVFANKASGRTFIRDPYRRFIWKYNRELYPTDE
;
A
#
# COMPACT_ATOMS: atom_id res chain seq x y z
N MET A 1 25.17 2.98 -6.62
CA MET A 1 24.30 3.28 -5.47
C MET A 1 22.81 3.02 -5.71
N VAL A 2 22.31 3.01 -6.94
CA VAL A 2 20.85 2.84 -7.21
C VAL A 2 20.34 1.45 -6.79
N ASN A 3 21.13 0.41 -6.89
CA ASN A 3 20.74 -0.96 -6.55
C ASN A 3 21.43 -1.54 -5.30
N GLY A 4 22.37 -0.83 -4.69
CA GLY A 4 23.17 -1.38 -3.58
C GLY A 4 22.82 -0.87 -2.19
N GLY A 5 22.18 0.28 -2.07
CA GLY A 5 21.75 0.84 -0.80
C GLY A 5 20.27 0.56 -0.56
N ARG A 6 19.93 -0.03 0.59
CA ARG A 6 18.55 -0.29 1.01
C ARG A 6 18.23 0.57 2.22
N ARG A 7 17.02 1.09 2.26
CA ARG A 7 16.52 1.93 3.37
C ARG A 7 15.03 1.70 3.56
N GLN A 8 14.56 1.95 4.77
CA GLN A 8 13.13 2.02 5.05
C GLN A 8 12.47 3.06 4.15
N ILE A 9 11.41 2.62 3.46
CA ILE A 9 10.75 3.44 2.44
C ILE A 9 9.68 4.37 3.00
N GLY A 10 9.27 4.16 4.26
CA GLY A 10 8.34 5.04 4.96
C GLY A 10 7.05 5.27 4.19
N SER A 11 6.57 6.50 4.17
CA SER A 11 5.29 6.88 3.56
C SER A 11 5.21 6.69 2.04
N THR A 12 6.32 6.41 1.35
CA THR A 12 6.28 6.04 -0.07
C THR A 12 5.60 4.69 -0.30
N MET A 13 5.41 3.88 0.75
CA MET A 13 4.63 2.64 0.72
C MET A 13 3.12 2.87 0.56
N LYS A 14 2.60 3.98 1.04
CA LYS A 14 1.15 4.23 1.15
C LYS A 14 0.38 4.10 -0.17
N PRO A 15 0.83 4.64 -1.32
CA PRO A 15 0.12 4.48 -2.58
C PRO A 15 -0.17 3.03 -2.95
N PHE A 16 0.72 2.10 -2.60
CA PHE A 16 0.51 0.67 -2.86
C PHE A 16 -0.58 0.08 -1.98
N LEU A 17 -0.63 0.44 -0.68
CA LEU A 17 -1.70 0.00 0.22
C LEU A 17 -3.05 0.56 -0.22
N TYR A 18 -3.09 1.83 -0.58
CA TYR A 18 -4.32 2.47 -1.06
C TYR A 18 -4.79 1.84 -2.38
N SER A 19 -3.87 1.44 -3.25
CA SER A 19 -4.22 0.68 -4.46
C SER A 19 -4.86 -0.67 -4.11
N LEU A 20 -4.30 -1.41 -3.13
CA LEU A 20 -4.92 -2.64 -2.65
C LEU A 20 -6.32 -2.38 -2.11
N ALA A 21 -6.51 -1.33 -1.31
CA ALA A 21 -7.82 -0.94 -0.79
C ALA A 21 -8.84 -0.70 -1.91
N MET A 22 -8.44 0.00 -2.99
CA MET A 22 -9.30 0.22 -4.16
C MET A 22 -9.64 -1.10 -4.87
N ILE A 23 -8.67 -2.00 -5.02
CA ILE A 23 -8.86 -3.33 -5.60
C ILE A 23 -9.88 -4.14 -4.79
N GLU A 24 -9.83 -4.04 -3.47
CA GLU A 24 -10.76 -4.71 -2.53
C GLU A 24 -12.11 -3.99 -2.38
N GLY A 25 -12.35 -2.92 -3.15
CA GLY A 25 -13.65 -2.23 -3.24
C GLY A 25 -13.82 -1.03 -2.32
N ILE A 26 -12.77 -0.61 -1.59
CA ILE A 26 -12.82 0.61 -0.78
C ILE A 26 -12.70 1.82 -1.71
N SER A 27 -13.67 2.74 -1.64
CA SER A 27 -13.68 3.96 -2.45
C SER A 27 -12.78 5.05 -1.85
N PRO A 28 -12.12 5.87 -2.69
CA PRO A 28 -11.45 7.09 -2.21
C PRO A 28 -12.36 8.06 -1.47
N CYS A 29 -13.67 7.99 -1.74
CA CYS A 29 -14.70 8.83 -1.11
C CYS A 29 -15.26 8.22 0.18
N ASP A 30 -14.95 6.97 0.47
CA ASP A 30 -15.36 6.35 1.73
C ASP A 30 -14.78 7.12 2.91
N GLN A 31 -15.55 7.19 4.00
CA GLN A 31 -15.22 7.98 5.18
C GLN A 31 -14.96 7.09 6.37
N MET A 32 -14.06 7.54 7.22
CA MET A 32 -13.83 6.97 8.55
C MET A 32 -13.73 8.07 9.60
N LEU A 33 -14.01 7.72 10.84
CA LEU A 33 -13.76 8.61 11.98
C LEU A 33 -12.24 8.71 12.22
N HIS A 34 -11.70 9.94 12.17
CA HIS A 34 -10.27 10.18 12.34
C HIS A 34 -9.88 10.16 13.81
N VAL A 35 -9.63 8.97 14.32
CA VAL A 35 -9.17 8.72 15.68
C VAL A 35 -7.96 7.79 15.67
N GLN A 36 -7.21 7.80 16.76
CA GLN A 36 -6.06 6.91 16.92
C GLN A 36 -6.49 5.45 16.75
N GLN A 37 -5.82 4.76 15.84
CA GLN A 37 -6.07 3.34 15.60
C GLN A 37 -5.26 2.49 16.57
N GLN A 38 -5.86 1.43 17.04
CA GLN A 38 -5.25 0.43 17.91
C GLN A 38 -5.44 -0.94 17.26
N LEU A 39 -4.37 -1.57 16.86
CA LEU A 39 -4.39 -2.87 16.17
C LEU A 39 -3.58 -3.87 16.99
N MET A 40 -3.93 -5.15 16.87
CA MET A 40 -3.13 -6.23 17.44
C MET A 40 -2.10 -6.66 16.39
N ASP A 41 -0.83 -6.71 16.77
CA ASP A 41 0.20 -7.28 15.92
C ASP A 41 0.12 -8.83 15.91
N GLU A 42 0.95 -9.46 15.09
CA GLU A 42 1.03 -10.91 14.94
C GLU A 42 1.45 -11.66 16.23
N ASN A 43 1.99 -10.94 17.21
CA ASN A 43 2.39 -11.47 18.52
C ASN A 43 1.34 -11.20 19.61
N GLY A 44 0.17 -10.64 19.24
CA GLY A 44 -0.87 -10.25 20.17
C GLY A 44 -0.55 -8.99 20.99
N ARG A 45 0.41 -8.17 20.54
CA ARG A 45 0.75 -6.91 21.20
C ARG A 45 -0.03 -5.78 20.56
N LEU A 46 -0.40 -4.80 21.37
CA LEU A 46 -1.08 -3.60 20.90
C LEU A 46 -0.11 -2.73 20.09
N TRP A 47 -0.41 -2.56 18.83
CA TRP A 47 0.30 -1.65 17.94
C TRP A 47 -0.52 -0.38 17.72
N VAL A 48 0.08 0.76 18.03
CA VAL A 48 -0.57 2.08 17.97
C VAL A 48 0.31 3.01 17.14
N PRO A 49 -0.08 3.30 15.88
CA PRO A 49 0.70 4.18 15.03
C PRO A 49 0.66 5.63 15.53
N ARG A 50 1.80 6.29 15.51
CA ARG A 50 1.87 7.74 15.77
C ARG A 50 1.51 8.49 14.49
N ASN A 51 0.76 9.57 14.63
CA ASN A 51 0.48 10.48 13.53
C ASN A 51 1.33 11.73 13.64
N ALA A 52 1.81 12.25 12.50
CA ALA A 52 2.62 13.46 12.47
C ALA A 52 1.77 14.74 12.65
N SER A 53 0.48 14.65 12.40
CA SER A 53 -0.45 15.79 12.44
C SER A 53 -1.63 15.49 13.36
N ALA A 54 -2.01 16.49 14.17
CA ALA A 54 -3.20 16.46 15.00
C ALA A 54 -4.43 17.07 14.31
N LYS A 55 -4.39 17.24 12.98
CA LYS A 55 -5.49 17.86 12.23
C LYS A 55 -6.70 16.92 12.17
N ARG A 56 -7.88 17.48 12.31
CA ARG A 56 -9.18 16.81 12.13
C ARG A 56 -9.42 15.59 13.04
N ILE A 57 -8.81 15.56 14.23
CA ILE A 57 -9.07 14.50 15.20
C ILE A 57 -10.53 14.56 15.62
N GLY A 58 -11.24 13.41 15.60
CA GLY A 58 -12.64 13.30 15.95
C GLY A 58 -13.60 13.68 14.80
N GLU A 59 -13.10 14.02 13.62
CA GLU A 59 -13.92 14.33 12.46
C GLU A 59 -14.00 13.14 11.49
N MET A 60 -15.01 13.14 10.64
CA MET A 60 -15.06 12.23 9.48
C MET A 60 -14.11 12.71 8.40
N VAL A 61 -13.24 11.83 7.93
CA VAL A 61 -12.29 12.09 6.85
C VAL A 61 -12.44 11.05 5.75
N THR A 62 -12.19 11.45 4.51
CA THR A 62 -12.18 10.51 3.39
C THR A 62 -10.86 9.73 3.30
N ILE A 63 -10.92 8.56 2.70
CA ILE A 63 -9.71 7.78 2.40
C ILE A 63 -8.73 8.59 1.52
N LYS A 64 -9.26 9.32 0.53
CA LYS A 64 -8.46 10.25 -0.29
C LYS A 64 -7.72 11.31 0.56
N TRP A 65 -8.41 11.90 1.53
CA TRP A 65 -7.78 12.86 2.44
C TRP A 65 -6.60 12.25 3.21
N GLY A 66 -6.76 11.00 3.66
CA GLY A 66 -5.70 10.26 4.37
C GLY A 66 -4.42 10.13 3.53
N LEU A 67 -4.53 9.79 2.26
CA LEU A 67 -3.38 9.71 1.37
C LEU A 67 -2.78 11.09 1.10
N GLN A 68 -3.60 12.09 0.81
CA GLN A 68 -3.15 13.46 0.53
C GLN A 68 -2.35 14.08 1.69
N ASN A 69 -2.71 13.73 2.93
CA ASN A 69 -2.05 14.23 4.14
C ASN A 69 -1.01 13.25 4.71
N SER A 70 -0.78 12.14 4.01
CA SER A 70 0.12 11.07 4.48
C SER A 70 -0.22 10.60 5.91
N ASP A 71 -1.52 10.48 6.19
CA ASP A 71 -2.02 10.20 7.52
C ASP A 71 -1.80 8.74 7.91
N ASN A 72 -1.24 8.51 9.10
CA ASN A 72 -0.92 7.16 9.57
C ASN A 72 -2.13 6.43 10.16
N TRP A 73 -3.11 7.17 10.70
CA TRP A 73 -4.30 6.55 11.28
C TRP A 73 -5.24 6.04 10.19
N VAL A 74 -5.42 6.80 9.10
CA VAL A 74 -6.17 6.33 7.93
C VAL A 74 -5.46 5.14 7.30
N THR A 75 -4.13 5.17 7.21
CA THR A 75 -3.32 4.06 6.69
C THR A 75 -3.49 2.80 7.56
N ALA A 76 -3.45 2.95 8.88
CA ALA A 76 -3.66 1.84 9.83
C ALA A 76 -5.08 1.30 9.76
N TYR A 77 -6.08 2.17 9.63
CA TYR A 77 -7.47 1.76 9.40
C TYR A 77 -7.59 0.90 8.14
N LEU A 78 -7.01 1.32 7.03
CA LEU A 78 -7.00 0.50 5.82
C LEU A 78 -6.32 -0.85 6.05
N MET A 79 -5.17 -0.87 6.74
CA MET A 79 -4.49 -2.13 7.04
C MET A 79 -5.31 -3.05 7.95
N SER A 80 -6.18 -2.51 8.81
CA SER A 80 -7.09 -3.32 9.64
C SER A 80 -8.19 -4.02 8.82
N GLN A 81 -8.54 -3.46 7.67
CA GLN A 81 -9.53 -4.04 6.75
C GLN A 81 -8.91 -5.01 5.74
N LEU A 82 -7.58 -5.01 5.62
CA LEU A 82 -6.82 -5.75 4.63
C LEU A 82 -5.89 -6.75 5.31
N SER A 83 -5.46 -7.77 4.56
CA SER A 83 -4.50 -8.74 5.07
C SER A 83 -3.06 -8.28 4.78
N PRO A 84 -2.15 -8.28 5.78
CA PRO A 84 -0.73 -8.04 5.56
C PRO A 84 -0.11 -9.00 4.52
N TYR A 85 -0.54 -10.26 4.50
CA TYR A 85 -0.12 -11.24 3.49
C TYR A 85 -0.51 -10.82 2.08
N THR A 86 -1.75 -10.39 1.87
CA THR A 86 -2.23 -9.92 0.57
C THR A 86 -1.45 -8.69 0.14
N PHE A 87 -1.18 -7.79 1.08
CA PHE A 87 -0.41 -6.59 0.79
C PHE A 87 1.04 -6.91 0.39
N VAL A 88 1.73 -7.78 1.12
CA VAL A 88 3.09 -8.21 0.77
C VAL A 88 3.13 -8.89 -0.60
N ARG A 89 2.14 -9.73 -0.92
CA ARG A 89 2.02 -10.32 -2.26
C ARG A 89 1.88 -9.26 -3.36
N LEU A 90 1.07 -8.22 -3.12
CA LEU A 90 0.96 -7.11 -4.06
C LEU A 90 2.28 -6.38 -4.25
N LEU A 91 3.02 -6.11 -3.16
CA LEU A 91 4.33 -5.47 -3.23
C LEU A 91 5.34 -6.29 -4.06
N HIS A 92 5.35 -7.60 -3.89
CA HIS A 92 6.16 -8.48 -4.72
C HIS A 92 5.72 -8.44 -6.19
N SER A 93 4.43 -8.35 -6.47
CA SER A 93 3.91 -8.22 -7.84
C SER A 93 4.33 -6.91 -8.50
N PHE A 94 4.56 -5.87 -7.73
CA PHE A 94 5.10 -4.59 -8.19
C PHE A 94 6.63 -4.58 -8.34
N GLY A 95 7.28 -5.69 -8.02
CA GLY A 95 8.70 -5.90 -8.27
C GLY A 95 9.62 -5.67 -7.07
N LEU A 96 9.09 -5.55 -5.86
CA LEU A 96 9.89 -5.60 -4.64
C LEU A 96 10.33 -7.05 -4.40
N LYS A 97 11.64 -7.32 -4.50
CA LYS A 97 12.16 -8.70 -4.53
C LYS A 97 12.60 -9.23 -3.17
N ASN A 98 12.79 -8.33 -2.21
CA ASN A 98 13.24 -8.73 -0.88
C ASN A 98 12.17 -9.48 -0.12
N HIS A 99 12.63 -10.27 0.84
CA HIS A 99 11.75 -10.78 1.88
C HIS A 99 11.14 -9.60 2.64
N ILE A 100 9.82 -9.62 2.76
CA ILE A 100 9.03 -8.65 3.50
C ILE A 100 8.14 -9.45 4.45
N ASP A 101 8.33 -9.25 5.75
CA ASP A 101 7.48 -9.91 6.74
C ASP A 101 6.05 -9.36 6.64
N PRO A 102 5.02 -10.23 6.63
CA PRO A 102 3.63 -9.83 6.53
C PRO A 102 3.09 -9.37 7.89
N VAL A 103 3.66 -8.30 8.40
CA VAL A 103 3.30 -7.68 9.68
C VAL A 103 2.47 -6.40 9.46
N ILE A 104 1.66 -6.00 10.43
CA ILE A 104 0.79 -4.82 10.31
C ILE A 104 1.59 -3.56 10.00
N SER A 105 2.76 -3.38 10.61
CA SER A 105 3.59 -2.19 10.43
C SER A 105 4.14 -2.00 9.02
N VAL A 106 4.06 -3.02 8.15
CA VAL A 106 4.48 -2.92 6.74
C VAL A 106 3.75 -1.78 6.01
N CYS A 107 2.52 -1.46 6.40
CA CYS A 107 1.75 -0.37 5.82
C CYS A 107 2.38 1.02 6.01
N LEU A 108 3.25 1.19 6.99
CA LEU A 108 3.99 2.43 7.24
C LEU A 108 5.39 2.45 6.61
N GLY A 109 5.73 1.43 5.81
CA GLY A 109 6.98 1.38 5.07
C GLY A 109 8.19 0.98 5.89
N THR A 110 8.02 0.04 6.82
CA THR A 110 9.11 -0.57 7.59
C THR A 110 10.11 -1.38 6.75
N PRO A 111 9.74 -1.98 5.59
CA PRO A 111 10.70 -2.74 4.79
C PRO A 111 11.82 -1.89 4.21
N ASP A 112 13.00 -2.50 4.13
CA ASP A 112 14.17 -1.93 3.47
C ASP A 112 14.16 -2.28 1.97
N VAL A 113 14.08 -1.27 1.12
CA VAL A 113 13.99 -1.42 -0.34
C VAL A 113 15.04 -0.55 -1.02
N SER A 114 15.56 -0.97 -2.17
CA SER A 114 16.45 -0.14 -2.96
C SER A 114 15.68 0.93 -3.75
N VAL A 115 16.35 2.03 -4.08
CA VAL A 115 15.77 3.08 -4.92
C VAL A 115 15.33 2.52 -6.28
N GLY A 116 16.14 1.62 -6.87
CA GLY A 116 15.81 0.99 -8.15
C GLY A 116 14.52 0.16 -8.11
N GLU A 117 14.31 -0.61 -7.04
CA GLU A 117 13.08 -1.38 -6.85
C GLU A 117 11.86 -0.45 -6.69
N MET A 118 11.99 0.64 -5.91
CA MET A 118 10.91 1.61 -5.73
C MET A 118 10.56 2.34 -7.03
N VAL A 119 11.56 2.79 -7.79
CA VAL A 119 11.33 3.39 -9.12
C VAL A 119 10.59 2.41 -10.01
N GLY A 120 11.04 1.15 -10.07
CA GLY A 120 10.37 0.09 -10.83
C GLY A 120 8.91 -0.10 -10.40
N ALA A 121 8.65 -0.19 -9.10
CA ALA A 121 7.31 -0.36 -8.56
C ALA A 121 6.38 0.82 -8.92
N TYR A 122 6.87 2.05 -8.84
CA TYR A 122 6.09 3.24 -9.20
C TYR A 122 5.77 3.35 -10.70
N THR A 123 6.53 2.67 -11.58
CA THR A 123 6.20 2.64 -13.02
C THR A 123 4.84 1.98 -13.30
N VAL A 124 4.34 1.16 -12.39
CA VAL A 124 3.00 0.54 -12.52
C VAL A 124 1.93 1.63 -12.60
N PHE A 125 2.03 2.68 -11.77
CA PHE A 125 1.09 3.80 -11.80
C PHE A 125 1.21 4.62 -13.09
N ALA A 126 2.44 4.87 -13.58
CA ALA A 126 2.68 5.62 -14.80
C ALA A 126 2.17 4.90 -16.05
N ASN A 127 2.27 3.59 -16.06
CA ASN A 127 1.91 2.74 -17.21
C ASN A 127 0.45 2.29 -17.20
N LYS A 128 -0.41 2.91 -16.39
CA LYS A 128 -1.85 2.57 -16.25
C LYS A 128 -2.07 1.06 -15.99
N ALA A 129 -1.19 0.45 -15.24
CA ALA A 129 -1.12 -0.99 -15.00
C ALA A 129 -1.07 -1.87 -16.28
N SER A 130 -0.92 -1.28 -17.46
CA SER A 130 -0.71 -2.05 -18.70
C SER A 130 0.69 -2.66 -18.67
N GLY A 131 0.77 -3.95 -18.61
CA GLY A 131 1.91 -4.82 -18.27
C GLY A 131 3.21 -4.69 -19.09
N ARG A 132 3.64 -3.49 -19.41
CA ARG A 132 4.97 -3.18 -19.92
C ARG A 132 5.85 -2.59 -18.82
N THR A 133 5.89 -3.23 -17.67
CA THR A 133 6.96 -2.97 -16.70
C THR A 133 8.23 -3.65 -17.21
N PHE A 134 9.35 -2.95 -17.12
CA PHE A 134 10.70 -3.50 -17.36
C PHE A 134 11.08 -4.64 -16.39
N ILE A 135 10.17 -5.05 -15.52
CA ILE A 135 10.34 -6.12 -14.55
C ILE A 135 9.60 -7.34 -15.11
N ARG A 136 10.34 -8.38 -15.45
CA ARG A 136 9.79 -9.72 -15.70
C ARG A 136 9.16 -10.21 -14.40
N ASP A 137 7.86 -10.02 -14.25
CA ASP A 137 7.12 -10.44 -13.09
C ASP A 137 6.47 -11.81 -13.34
N PRO A 138 6.79 -12.82 -12.52
CA PRO A 138 6.07 -14.09 -12.56
C PRO A 138 4.60 -14.00 -12.16
N TYR A 139 4.18 -12.87 -11.55
CA TYR A 139 2.81 -12.63 -11.08
C TYR A 139 1.94 -11.82 -12.07
N ARG A 140 2.37 -11.64 -13.29
CA ARG A 140 1.66 -10.98 -14.40
C ARG A 140 0.18 -11.39 -14.52
N ARG A 141 -0.17 -12.62 -14.11
CA ARG A 141 -1.53 -13.14 -14.08
C ARG A 141 -2.45 -12.43 -13.09
N PHE A 142 -1.92 -11.95 -11.96
CA PHE A 142 -2.77 -11.38 -10.90
C PHE A 142 -3.24 -9.96 -11.25
N ILE A 143 -2.31 -9.10 -11.66
CA ILE A 143 -2.65 -7.71 -12.06
C ILE A 143 -3.48 -7.71 -13.35
N TRP A 144 -3.16 -8.59 -14.31
CA TRP A 144 -3.87 -8.69 -15.58
C TRP A 144 -5.30 -9.26 -15.41
N LYS A 145 -5.50 -10.22 -14.52
CA LYS A 145 -6.82 -10.77 -14.21
C LYS A 145 -7.72 -9.69 -13.58
N TYR A 146 -7.21 -8.92 -12.64
CA TYR A 146 -7.95 -7.84 -12.00
C TYR A 146 -8.28 -6.70 -12.99
N ASN A 147 -7.36 -6.31 -13.87
CA ASN A 147 -7.64 -5.28 -14.87
C ASN A 147 -8.70 -5.70 -15.89
N ARG A 148 -8.75 -6.98 -16.26
CA ARG A 148 -9.78 -7.48 -17.18
C ARG A 148 -11.17 -7.49 -16.57
N GLU A 149 -11.28 -7.70 -15.26
CA GLU A 149 -12.56 -7.68 -14.56
C GLU A 149 -13.06 -6.25 -14.29
N LEU A 150 -12.14 -5.30 -14.10
CA LEU A 150 -12.48 -3.89 -13.82
C LEU A 150 -12.66 -3.04 -15.08
N TYR A 151 -12.03 -3.40 -16.17
CA TYR A 151 -12.10 -2.71 -17.45
C TYR A 151 -12.20 -3.74 -18.58
N PRO A 152 -13.41 -4.28 -18.87
CA PRO A 152 -13.60 -5.07 -20.07
C PRO A 152 -13.24 -4.19 -21.28
N THR A 153 -12.19 -4.58 -21.99
CA THR A 153 -11.91 -4.00 -23.31
C THR A 153 -12.96 -4.58 -24.25
N ASP A 154 -13.88 -3.73 -24.70
CA ASP A 154 -14.73 -4.05 -25.82
C ASP A 154 -13.84 -4.35 -27.05
N GLU A 155 -13.75 -5.62 -27.43
CA GLU A 155 -13.38 -6.04 -28.77
C GLU A 155 -14.68 -6.29 -29.58
#